data_b2306e1429efd78dd828530cdb389501
#
_entry.id   b2306e1429efd78dd828530cdb389501
#
_cell.length_a   1.000
_cell.length_b   1.000
_cell.length_c   1.000
_cell.angle_alpha   90.00
_cell.angle_beta   90.00
_cell.angle_gamma   90.00
#
_symmetry.space_group_name_H-M   'P 1'
#
loop_
_entity.id
_entity.type
_entity.pdbx_description
1 polymer ?
#
loop_
_entity_poly.entity_id
_entity_poly.type
_entity_poly.pdbx_seq_one_letter_code
_entity_poly.pdbx_strand_id
1 'polypeptide(L)'
;LLDEQTFTVPDSTKKAIQLAQQNGHKCFINTGRPISTIDQVITDIPFDGYICGCGTYIEYHGEPIFHVDISDELRQKIIQKTHEYHVDTVLEGRYGVYFPEVSYHPFVQGVEQRYIKEKFPVHKYNQNDVVPFDKFASWYTKESDIEAFRVLLADDFDIIQRDVDFLEIVPLPYSKATGIQ
;
A
#
# COMPACT_ATOMS: atom_id res chain seq x y z
N LEU A 1 -16.22 6.65 0.16
CA LEU A 1 -16.68 6.25 -1.16
C LEU A 1 -17.48 4.95 -1.13
N LEU A 2 -16.96 3.92 -0.46
CA LEU A 2 -17.68 2.66 -0.24
C LEU A 2 -18.67 2.81 0.91
N ASP A 3 -19.85 2.23 0.76
CA ASP A 3 -20.78 2.01 1.85
C ASP A 3 -20.21 0.92 2.77
N GLU A 4 -20.14 1.16 4.07
CA GLU A 4 -19.48 0.26 5.04
C GLU A 4 -20.24 -1.05 5.29
N GLN A 5 -21.55 -1.08 4.99
CA GLN A 5 -22.39 -2.27 5.20
C GLN A 5 -22.43 -3.16 3.96
N THR A 6 -22.50 -2.55 2.78
CA THR A 6 -22.68 -3.28 1.51
C THR A 6 -21.39 -3.46 0.72
N PHE A 7 -20.31 -2.73 1.07
CA PHE A 7 -19.07 -2.66 0.33
C PHE A 7 -19.25 -2.30 -1.15
N THR A 8 -20.29 -1.52 -1.44
CA THR A 8 -20.58 -1.02 -2.80
C THR A 8 -20.45 0.52 -2.84
N VAL A 9 -20.30 1.06 -4.05
CA VAL A 9 -20.37 2.50 -4.25
C VAL A 9 -21.82 2.89 -4.52
N PRO A 10 -22.44 3.75 -3.71
CA PRO A 10 -23.83 4.18 -3.89
C PRO A 10 -24.06 4.82 -5.28
N ASP A 11 -25.24 4.59 -5.86
CA ASP A 11 -25.60 5.16 -7.16
C ASP A 11 -25.60 6.69 -7.18
N SER A 12 -25.91 7.32 -6.03
CA SER A 12 -25.81 8.78 -5.86
C SER A 12 -24.38 9.27 -6.03
N THR A 13 -23.40 8.51 -5.50
CA THR A 13 -21.96 8.81 -5.63
C THR A 13 -21.52 8.66 -7.10
N LYS A 14 -21.92 7.58 -7.78
CA LYS A 14 -21.61 7.38 -9.23
C LYS A 14 -22.16 8.52 -10.07
N LYS A 15 -23.42 8.93 -9.83
CA LYS A 15 -24.05 10.08 -10.52
C LYS A 15 -23.32 11.39 -10.24
N ALA A 16 -22.88 11.63 -9.01
CA ALA A 16 -22.15 12.84 -8.64
C ALA A 16 -20.80 12.91 -9.38
N ILE A 17 -20.07 11.80 -9.48
CA ILE A 17 -18.81 11.71 -10.24
C ILE A 17 -19.06 12.02 -11.72
N GLN A 18 -20.06 11.38 -12.34
CA GLN A 18 -20.43 11.62 -13.74
C GLN A 18 -20.78 13.10 -14.00
N LEU A 19 -21.57 13.72 -13.12
CA LEU A 19 -21.94 15.14 -13.24
C LEU A 19 -20.71 16.05 -13.10
N ALA A 20 -19.80 15.75 -12.18
CA ALA A 20 -18.55 16.50 -12.04
C ALA A 20 -17.73 16.43 -13.32
N GLN A 21 -17.55 15.25 -13.90
CA GLN A 21 -16.82 15.06 -15.15
C GLN A 21 -17.50 15.77 -16.33
N GLN A 22 -18.83 15.71 -16.45
CA GLN A 22 -19.60 16.45 -17.48
C GLN A 22 -19.42 17.97 -17.37
N ASN A 23 -19.18 18.48 -16.17
CA ASN A 23 -18.87 19.89 -15.91
C ASN A 23 -17.36 20.22 -16.08
N GLY A 24 -16.57 19.31 -16.62
CA GLY A 24 -15.15 19.52 -16.93
C GLY A 24 -14.19 19.28 -15.75
N HIS A 25 -14.68 18.78 -14.61
CA HIS A 25 -13.82 18.41 -13.48
C HIS A 25 -13.16 17.05 -13.68
N LYS A 26 -11.96 16.89 -13.13
CA LYS A 26 -11.26 15.61 -13.10
C LYS A 26 -11.46 14.94 -11.76
N CYS A 27 -11.84 13.67 -11.78
CA CYS A 27 -12.13 12.88 -10.58
C CYS A 27 -11.05 11.82 -10.38
N PHE A 28 -10.34 11.89 -9.25
CA PHE A 28 -9.27 10.97 -8.90
C PHE A 28 -9.61 10.20 -7.61
N ILE A 29 -9.18 8.94 -7.56
CA ILE A 29 -9.04 8.22 -6.29
C ILE A 29 -7.70 8.59 -5.67
N ASN A 30 -7.70 8.98 -4.38
CA ASN A 30 -6.48 9.22 -3.59
C ASN A 30 -6.50 8.32 -2.34
N THR A 31 -5.61 7.33 -2.31
CA THR A 31 -5.65 6.24 -1.32
C THR A 31 -4.26 5.82 -0.83
N GLY A 32 -4.21 5.25 0.38
CA GLY A 32 -3.02 4.55 0.87
C GLY A 32 -2.83 3.13 0.30
N ARG A 33 -3.85 2.55 -0.35
CA ARG A 33 -3.73 1.25 -0.99
C ARG A 33 -2.82 1.33 -2.22
N PRO A 34 -2.00 0.30 -2.50
CA PRO A 34 -1.32 0.19 -3.78
C PRO A 34 -2.34 -0.02 -4.91
N ILE A 35 -1.98 0.33 -6.14
CA ILE A 35 -2.87 0.16 -7.30
C ILE A 35 -3.31 -1.29 -7.49
N SER A 36 -2.44 -2.24 -7.12
CA SER A 36 -2.70 -3.69 -7.21
C SER A 36 -3.83 -4.19 -6.30
N THR A 37 -4.25 -3.40 -5.31
CA THR A 37 -5.32 -3.78 -4.35
C THR A 37 -6.52 -2.83 -4.36
N ILE A 38 -6.72 -2.10 -5.45
CA ILE A 38 -7.95 -1.33 -5.63
C ILE A 38 -9.08 -2.29 -5.98
N ASP A 39 -10.16 -2.22 -5.19
CA ASP A 39 -11.33 -3.08 -5.38
C ASP A 39 -11.98 -2.89 -6.75
N GLN A 40 -12.43 -3.97 -7.38
CA GLN A 40 -13.10 -3.95 -8.68
C GLN A 40 -14.29 -3.00 -8.71
N VAL A 41 -15.06 -2.92 -7.61
CA VAL A 41 -16.22 -2.01 -7.52
C VAL A 41 -15.85 -0.53 -7.63
N ILE A 42 -14.56 -0.19 -7.41
CA ILE A 42 -14.02 1.16 -7.60
C ILE A 42 -13.53 1.32 -9.02
N THR A 43 -12.82 0.33 -9.58
CA THR A 43 -12.29 0.40 -10.95
C THR A 43 -13.39 0.33 -12.01
N ASP A 44 -14.57 -0.19 -11.67
CA ASP A 44 -15.76 -0.15 -12.53
C ASP A 44 -16.35 1.27 -12.71
N ILE A 45 -15.89 2.23 -11.91
CA ILE A 45 -16.26 3.64 -12.05
C ILE A 45 -15.18 4.34 -12.88
N PRO A 46 -15.55 5.07 -13.96
CA PRO A 46 -14.56 5.67 -14.84
C PRO A 46 -13.92 6.93 -14.21
N PHE A 47 -13.07 6.74 -13.22
CA PHE A 47 -12.23 7.81 -12.69
C PHE A 47 -11.22 8.28 -13.74
N ASP A 48 -10.85 9.55 -13.71
CA ASP A 48 -9.81 10.09 -14.61
C ASP A 48 -8.42 9.56 -14.22
N GLY A 49 -8.20 9.23 -12.95
CA GLY A 49 -6.92 8.67 -12.51
C GLY A 49 -6.90 8.21 -11.04
N TYR A 50 -5.75 7.72 -10.65
CA TYR A 50 -5.50 7.14 -9.34
C TYR A 50 -4.22 7.70 -8.74
N ILE A 51 -4.27 8.10 -7.46
CA ILE A 51 -3.13 8.44 -6.61
C ILE A 51 -3.09 7.36 -5.54
N CYS A 52 -2.19 6.41 -5.68
CA CYS A 52 -2.12 5.21 -4.85
C CYS A 52 -0.88 5.19 -3.96
N GLY A 53 -0.84 4.26 -2.99
CA GLY A 53 0.31 4.05 -2.12
C GLY A 53 0.72 5.28 -1.32
N CYS A 54 -0.23 6.12 -0.91
CA CYS A 54 0.08 7.41 -0.28
C CYS A 54 0.90 8.37 -1.18
N GLY A 55 0.65 8.37 -2.50
CA GLY A 55 1.33 9.25 -3.45
C GLY A 55 2.60 8.66 -4.07
N THR A 56 2.89 7.37 -3.82
CA THR A 56 4.04 6.68 -4.41
C THR A 56 3.79 6.21 -5.86
N TYR A 57 2.53 6.20 -6.28
CA TYR A 57 2.12 5.85 -7.64
C TYR A 57 0.96 6.75 -8.09
N ILE A 58 1.10 7.32 -9.29
CA ILE A 58 0.06 8.17 -9.89
C ILE A 58 -0.19 7.71 -11.33
N GLU A 59 -1.47 7.55 -11.66
CA GLU A 59 -1.94 7.14 -12.99
C GLU A 59 -3.00 8.13 -13.49
N TYR A 60 -2.95 8.45 -14.77
CA TYR A 60 -3.95 9.27 -15.46
C TYR A 60 -4.39 8.61 -16.77
N HIS A 61 -5.69 8.36 -16.91
CA HIS A 61 -6.28 7.66 -18.06
C HIS A 61 -5.61 6.31 -18.40
N GLY A 62 -5.22 5.55 -17.35
CA GLY A 62 -4.58 4.23 -17.50
C GLY A 62 -3.07 4.29 -17.76
N GLU A 63 -2.48 5.48 -17.88
CA GLU A 63 -1.05 5.65 -18.07
C GLU A 63 -0.37 6.09 -16.77
N PRO A 64 0.66 5.38 -16.31
CA PRO A 64 1.45 5.80 -15.15
C PRO A 64 2.19 7.10 -15.49
N ILE A 65 1.94 8.14 -14.71
CA ILE A 65 2.64 9.44 -14.84
C ILE A 65 3.70 9.65 -13.77
N PHE A 66 3.60 8.90 -12.68
CA PHE A 66 4.60 8.90 -11.60
C PHE A 66 4.65 7.54 -10.91
N HIS A 67 5.86 7.12 -10.55
CA HIS A 67 6.11 5.93 -9.73
C HIS A 67 7.39 6.15 -8.91
N VAL A 68 7.31 5.91 -7.59
CA VAL A 68 8.48 6.02 -6.72
C VAL A 68 9.57 5.04 -7.15
N ASP A 69 10.79 5.48 -7.13
CA ASP A 69 11.96 4.63 -7.33
C ASP A 69 12.65 4.36 -6.00
N ILE A 70 12.54 3.12 -5.52
CA ILE A 70 13.29 2.59 -4.37
C ILE A 70 14.36 1.67 -4.95
N SER A 71 15.62 1.90 -4.62
CA SER A 71 16.71 1.06 -5.17
C SER A 71 16.60 -0.39 -4.69
N ASP A 72 17.08 -1.32 -5.51
CA ASP A 72 17.06 -2.75 -5.18
C ASP A 72 17.94 -3.05 -3.95
N GLU A 73 19.03 -2.28 -3.74
CA GLU A 73 19.87 -2.39 -2.55
C GLU A 73 19.09 -2.03 -1.28
N LEU A 74 18.30 -0.96 -1.32
CA LEU A 74 17.47 -0.56 -0.19
C LEU A 74 16.34 -1.56 0.05
N ARG A 75 15.69 -2.04 -1.00
CA ARG A 75 14.67 -3.10 -0.92
C ARG A 75 15.22 -4.35 -0.24
N GLN A 76 16.36 -4.85 -0.72
CA GLN A 76 17.01 -6.03 -0.17
C GLN A 76 17.44 -5.82 1.28
N LYS A 77 18.04 -4.67 1.61
CA LYS A 77 18.43 -4.31 2.97
C LYS A 77 17.23 -4.34 3.93
N ILE A 78 16.10 -3.76 3.53
CA ILE A 78 14.86 -3.76 4.33
C ILE A 78 14.40 -5.20 4.56
N ILE A 79 14.30 -6.02 3.51
CA ILE A 79 13.84 -7.42 3.61
C ILE A 79 14.73 -8.24 4.55
N GLN A 80 16.05 -8.13 4.43
CA GLN A 80 16.99 -8.83 5.32
C GLN A 80 16.85 -8.39 6.77
N LYS A 81 16.71 -7.09 7.00
CA LYS A 81 16.64 -6.52 8.35
C LYS A 81 15.30 -6.75 9.02
N THR A 82 14.18 -6.77 8.30
CA THR A 82 12.89 -7.17 8.87
C THR A 82 12.95 -8.59 9.42
N HIS A 83 13.61 -9.50 8.70
CA HIS A 83 13.80 -10.87 9.15
C HIS A 83 14.73 -10.94 10.40
N GLU A 84 15.85 -10.23 10.37
CA GLU A 84 16.80 -10.16 11.48
C GLU A 84 16.17 -9.58 12.77
N TYR A 85 15.33 -8.57 12.62
CA TYR A 85 14.66 -7.89 13.75
C TYR A 85 13.33 -8.52 14.15
N HIS A 86 12.94 -9.64 13.54
CA HIS A 86 11.67 -10.33 13.78
C HIS A 86 10.45 -9.42 13.63
N VAL A 87 10.44 -8.58 12.59
CA VAL A 87 9.33 -7.71 12.21
C VAL A 87 8.67 -8.27 10.97
N ASP A 88 7.37 -8.55 11.04
CA ASP A 88 6.61 -8.96 9.87
C ASP A 88 6.29 -7.76 8.99
N THR A 89 6.67 -7.82 7.73
CA THR A 89 6.49 -6.74 6.79
C THR A 89 5.71 -7.22 5.59
N VAL A 90 4.58 -6.56 5.32
CA VAL A 90 3.77 -6.78 4.13
C VAL A 90 4.16 -5.69 3.14
N LEU A 91 4.86 -6.09 2.08
CA LEU A 91 5.39 -5.20 1.06
C LEU A 91 4.31 -4.95 0.00
N GLU A 92 4.01 -3.68 -0.25
CA GLU A 92 2.91 -3.25 -1.12
C GLU A 92 3.45 -2.54 -2.35
N GLY A 93 3.13 -3.04 -3.54
CA GLY A 93 3.62 -2.48 -4.78
C GLY A 93 2.64 -2.53 -5.93
N ARG A 94 3.07 -2.01 -7.07
CA ARG A 94 2.28 -1.92 -8.29
C ARG A 94 1.78 -3.27 -8.78
N TYR A 95 2.59 -4.33 -8.62
CA TYR A 95 2.30 -5.65 -9.21
C TYR A 95 1.65 -6.62 -8.24
N GLY A 96 1.55 -6.27 -6.97
CA GLY A 96 0.95 -7.12 -5.95
C GLY A 96 1.38 -6.75 -4.55
N VAL A 97 0.97 -7.62 -3.63
CA VAL A 97 1.31 -7.54 -2.21
C VAL A 97 2.10 -8.78 -1.84
N TYR A 98 3.22 -8.57 -1.17
CA TYR A 98 4.17 -9.61 -0.86
C TYR A 98 4.19 -9.86 0.65
N PHE A 99 3.95 -11.09 1.04
CA PHE A 99 3.92 -11.54 2.43
C PHE A 99 5.16 -12.37 2.75
N PRO A 100 5.71 -12.28 3.98
CA PRO A 100 6.85 -13.11 4.36
C PRO A 100 6.46 -14.59 4.35
N GLU A 101 7.38 -15.48 3.94
CA GLU A 101 7.18 -16.93 4.03
C GLU A 101 7.01 -17.39 5.49
N VAL A 102 7.76 -16.78 6.41
CA VAL A 102 7.67 -17.02 7.84
C VAL A 102 7.15 -15.77 8.53
N SER A 103 6.07 -15.91 9.29
CA SER A 103 5.43 -14.81 10.03
C SER A 103 5.57 -15.03 11.52
N TYR A 104 5.92 -13.97 12.24
CA TYR A 104 6.04 -13.93 13.71
C TYR A 104 4.76 -13.42 14.38
N HIS A 105 4.01 -12.57 13.67
CA HIS A 105 2.79 -11.96 14.19
C HIS A 105 1.53 -12.67 13.67
N PRO A 106 0.63 -13.15 14.55
CA PRO A 106 -0.51 -13.99 14.15
C PRO A 106 -1.51 -13.25 13.23
N PHE A 107 -1.58 -11.93 13.31
CA PHE A 107 -2.49 -11.12 12.51
C PHE A 107 -2.13 -11.14 11.01
N VAL A 108 -0.84 -11.23 10.66
CA VAL A 108 -0.36 -11.16 9.26
C VAL A 108 -0.91 -12.28 8.41
N GLN A 109 -1.03 -13.50 8.96
CA GLN A 109 -1.65 -14.62 8.25
C GLN A 109 -3.13 -14.36 7.95
N GLY A 110 -3.85 -13.72 8.87
CA GLY A 110 -5.25 -13.34 8.66
C GLY A 110 -5.41 -12.29 7.55
N VAL A 111 -4.49 -11.32 7.48
CA VAL A 111 -4.45 -10.33 6.41
C VAL A 111 -4.20 -11.00 5.06
N GLU A 112 -3.23 -11.92 4.99
CA GLU A 112 -2.93 -12.69 3.77
C GLU A 112 -4.14 -13.45 3.27
N GLN A 113 -4.82 -14.22 4.15
CA GLN A 113 -6.00 -15.00 3.78
C GLN A 113 -7.15 -14.11 3.28
N ARG A 114 -7.33 -12.94 3.88
CA ARG A 114 -8.29 -11.96 3.41
C ARG A 114 -7.96 -11.49 1.98
N TYR A 115 -6.71 -11.13 1.71
CA TYR A 115 -6.29 -10.65 0.38
C TYR A 115 -6.42 -11.73 -0.69
N ILE A 116 -6.12 -13.00 -0.36
CA ILE A 116 -6.35 -14.14 -1.25
C ILE A 116 -7.86 -14.31 -1.54
N LYS A 117 -8.72 -14.21 -0.51
CA LYS A 117 -10.18 -14.30 -0.67
C LYS A 117 -10.73 -13.16 -1.54
N GLU A 118 -10.19 -11.97 -1.40
CA GLU A 118 -10.53 -10.78 -2.20
C GLU A 118 -9.92 -10.83 -3.61
N LYS A 119 -9.14 -11.88 -3.92
CA LYS A 119 -8.50 -12.14 -5.23
C LYS A 119 -7.48 -11.07 -5.64
N PHE A 120 -6.86 -10.41 -4.68
CA PHE A 120 -5.73 -9.54 -4.95
C PHE A 120 -4.48 -10.35 -5.33
N PRO A 121 -3.54 -9.79 -6.10
CA PRO A 121 -2.30 -10.47 -6.45
C PRO A 121 -1.39 -10.59 -5.22
N VAL A 122 -1.42 -11.76 -4.58
CA VAL A 122 -0.64 -12.10 -3.38
C VAL A 122 0.55 -12.95 -3.77
N HIS A 123 1.72 -12.60 -3.27
CA HIS A 123 2.99 -13.29 -3.45
C HIS A 123 3.65 -13.58 -2.12
N LYS A 124 4.62 -14.50 -2.11
CA LYS A 124 5.50 -14.75 -0.96
C LYS A 124 6.90 -14.23 -1.25
N TYR A 125 7.61 -13.86 -0.18
CA TYR A 125 9.03 -13.54 -0.25
C TYR A 125 9.79 -14.12 0.95
N ASN A 126 11.08 -14.37 0.75
CA ASN A 126 12.05 -14.73 1.79
C ASN A 126 13.17 -13.68 1.88
N GLN A 127 14.05 -13.84 2.87
CA GLN A 127 15.12 -12.87 3.17
C GLN A 127 16.14 -12.62 2.03
N ASN A 128 16.18 -13.49 1.01
CA ASN A 128 17.14 -13.37 -0.10
C ASN A 128 16.51 -12.74 -1.36
N ASP A 129 15.20 -12.51 -1.32
CA ASP A 129 14.49 -11.97 -2.48
C ASP A 129 14.67 -10.44 -2.58
N VAL A 130 14.57 -9.94 -3.80
CA VAL A 130 14.40 -8.52 -4.10
C VAL A 130 13.04 -8.38 -4.76
N VAL A 131 12.09 -7.80 -4.06
CA VAL A 131 10.72 -7.63 -4.57
C VAL A 131 10.41 -6.16 -4.81
N PRO A 132 9.67 -5.84 -5.89
CA PRO A 132 9.29 -4.46 -6.18
C PRO A 132 8.15 -4.02 -5.25
N PHE A 133 8.44 -3.10 -4.35
CA PHE A 133 7.43 -2.47 -3.50
C PHE A 133 7.59 -0.95 -3.50
N ASP A 134 6.50 -0.26 -3.17
CA ASP A 134 6.40 1.20 -3.18
C ASP A 134 6.28 1.77 -1.76
N LYS A 135 5.67 1.00 -0.88
CA LYS A 135 5.51 1.24 0.55
C LYS A 135 5.28 -0.11 1.25
N PHE A 136 5.18 -0.10 2.56
CA PHE A 136 4.90 -1.32 3.30
C PHE A 136 4.21 -1.07 4.64
N ALA A 137 3.62 -2.14 5.16
CA ALA A 137 3.00 -2.20 6.46
C ALA A 137 3.75 -3.22 7.32
N SER A 138 3.96 -2.94 8.61
CA SER A 138 4.73 -3.82 9.48
C SER A 138 4.00 -4.08 10.79
N TRP A 139 4.09 -5.33 11.24
CA TRP A 139 3.62 -5.78 12.55
C TRP A 139 4.79 -6.32 13.36
N TYR A 140 4.76 -6.08 14.66
CA TYR A 140 5.82 -6.49 15.56
C TYR A 140 5.29 -7.05 16.86
N THR A 141 6.10 -7.86 17.52
CA THR A 141 5.82 -8.50 18.81
C THR A 141 6.79 -8.00 19.86
N LYS A 142 6.68 -8.48 21.08
CA LYS A 142 7.64 -8.17 22.17
C LYS A 142 9.05 -8.78 21.93
N GLU A 143 9.17 -9.75 21.03
CA GLU A 143 10.43 -10.35 20.61
C GLU A 143 11.11 -9.58 19.46
N SER A 144 10.42 -8.60 18.87
CA SER A 144 10.96 -7.82 17.76
C SER A 144 11.87 -6.70 18.24
N ASP A 145 12.98 -6.47 17.54
CA ASP A 145 13.83 -5.29 17.76
C ASP A 145 13.27 -4.08 16.98
N ILE A 146 12.16 -3.54 17.51
CA ILE A 146 11.45 -2.44 16.87
C ILE A 146 12.24 -1.13 16.84
N GLU A 147 13.12 -0.90 17.82
CA GLU A 147 13.94 0.31 17.89
C GLU A 147 15.02 0.29 16.80
N ALA A 148 15.70 -0.84 16.61
CA ALA A 148 16.66 -0.99 15.50
C ALA A 148 15.94 -0.86 14.13
N PHE A 149 14.72 -1.38 14.01
CA PHE A 149 13.92 -1.25 12.80
C PHE A 149 13.55 0.21 12.50
N ARG A 150 13.14 0.99 13.50
CA ARG A 150 12.85 2.42 13.35
C ARG A 150 14.09 3.22 12.94
N VAL A 151 15.23 2.94 13.55
CA VAL A 151 16.51 3.58 13.20
C VAL A 151 16.91 3.27 11.76
N LEU A 152 16.71 2.02 11.32
CA LEU A 152 16.99 1.60 9.94
C LEU A 152 16.25 2.45 8.89
N LEU A 153 15.02 2.86 9.19
CA LEU A 153 14.11 3.49 8.24
C LEU A 153 14.09 5.02 8.31
N ALA A 154 14.63 5.61 9.39
CA ALA A 154 14.40 7.01 9.75
C ALA A 154 14.82 8.04 8.68
N ASP A 155 15.84 7.73 7.87
CA ASP A 155 16.35 8.65 6.85
C ASP A 155 15.56 8.59 5.53
N ASP A 156 14.92 7.45 5.25
CA ASP A 156 14.30 7.19 3.95
C ASP A 156 12.76 7.11 4.00
N PHE A 157 12.19 6.92 5.20
CA PHE A 157 10.75 6.64 5.35
C PHE A 157 10.10 7.44 6.48
N ASP A 158 8.84 7.83 6.26
CA ASP A 158 7.91 8.24 7.31
C ASP A 158 7.30 6.99 7.96
N ILE A 159 7.40 6.91 9.31
CA ILE A 159 6.95 5.76 10.10
C ILE A 159 5.71 6.18 10.89
N ILE A 160 4.56 5.74 10.45
CA ILE A 160 3.27 6.12 11.00
C ILE A 160 2.74 5.01 11.91
N GLN A 161 2.68 5.27 13.23
CA GLN A 161 2.06 4.35 14.16
C GLN A 161 0.54 4.34 13.95
N ARG A 162 -0.03 3.19 13.59
CA ARG A 162 -1.46 3.00 13.34
C ARG A 162 -2.17 2.31 14.48
N ASP A 163 -1.49 1.36 15.13
CA ASP A 163 -1.97 0.65 16.31
C ASP A 163 -0.78 0.30 17.21
N VAL A 164 -1.01 -0.34 18.35
CA VAL A 164 -0.01 -0.65 19.38
C VAL A 164 1.18 -1.45 18.82
N ASP A 165 0.94 -2.31 17.83
CA ASP A 165 1.92 -3.21 17.21
C ASP A 165 1.91 -3.13 15.67
N PHE A 166 1.34 -2.06 15.10
CA PHE A 166 1.17 -1.88 13.67
C PHE A 166 1.70 -0.53 13.18
N LEU A 167 2.56 -0.57 12.17
CA LEU A 167 3.17 0.58 11.50
C LEU A 167 2.77 0.60 10.02
N GLU A 168 2.49 1.79 9.51
CA GLU A 168 2.49 2.07 8.08
C GLU A 168 3.76 2.85 7.74
N ILE A 169 4.48 2.42 6.71
CA ILE A 169 5.78 2.98 6.33
C ILE A 169 5.71 3.45 4.88
N VAL A 170 5.96 4.74 4.67
CA VAL A 170 5.86 5.42 3.38
C VAL A 170 7.18 6.11 3.06
N PRO A 171 7.74 5.95 1.86
CA PRO A 171 8.98 6.66 1.48
C PRO A 171 8.84 8.18 1.60
N LEU A 172 9.85 8.84 2.10
CA LEU A 172 9.93 10.30 2.10
C LEU A 172 10.20 10.83 0.67
N PRO A 173 9.65 11.98 0.30
CA PRO A 173 8.71 12.86 1.03
C PRO A 173 7.24 12.60 0.68
N TYR A 174 6.86 11.38 0.27
CA TYR A 174 5.56 11.09 -0.29
C TYR A 174 4.44 11.02 0.74
N SER A 175 3.27 11.48 0.35
CA SER A 175 2.03 11.44 1.11
C SER A 175 0.84 11.59 0.17
N LYS A 176 -0.37 11.35 0.66
CA LYS A 176 -1.59 11.67 -0.10
C LYS A 176 -1.66 13.14 -0.52
N ALA A 177 -1.09 14.05 0.27
CA ALA A 177 -1.08 15.47 -0.02
C ALA A 177 -0.07 15.83 -1.11
N THR A 178 1.14 15.28 -1.07
CA THR A 178 2.17 15.53 -2.11
C THR A 178 1.78 14.91 -3.45
N GLY A 179 1.03 13.78 -3.44
CA GLY A 179 0.53 13.16 -4.66
C GLY A 179 -0.52 13.99 -5.43
N ILE A 180 -1.09 15.04 -4.82
CA ILE A 180 -2.03 15.95 -5.46
C ILE A 180 -1.29 17.14 -6.13
N GLN A 181 -0.08 17.45 -5.73
CA GLN A 181 0.72 18.57 -6.22
C GLN A 181 1.40 18.27 -7.56
#